data_37901b93d651dce89e3e771335e76344
#
_entry.id   37901b93d651dce89e3e771335e76344
#
_cell.length_a   1.000
_cell.length_b   1.000
_cell.length_c   1.000
_cell.angle_alpha   90.00
_cell.angle_beta   90.00
_cell.angle_gamma   90.00
#
_symmetry.space_group_name_H-M   'P 1'
#
loop_
_entity.id
_entity.type
_entity.pdbx_description
1 polymer ?
#
loop_
_entity_poly.entity_id
_entity_poly.type
_entity_poly.pdbx_seq_one_letter_code
_entity_poly.pdbx_strand_id
1 'polypeptide(L)'
;IEEAGALGVMSTYNRVGCTQSNAHEGLLLNILHKEWGFKGLMSEDFIQDPNYTVLKEAVHNGVTMTCNTGDNNIEAVSAKWPYWTVENVSQDETLLQDLKQVMLYQNYALANSNAMDGMSTSTHIEKVNTWYDNLVLGLRAGFGILTVLCIAMYLLGMKKKEQ
;
A
#
# COMPACT_ATOMS: atom_id res chain seq x y z
N ILE A 1 7.94 2.74 21.95
CA ILE A 1 6.73 2.71 21.10
C ILE A 1 5.53 3.16 21.91
N GLU A 2 5.22 2.50 23.01
CA GLU A 2 4.05 2.81 23.85
C GLU A 2 4.14 4.21 24.46
N GLU A 3 5.24 4.56 25.12
CA GLU A 3 5.45 5.89 25.72
C GLU A 3 5.47 7.03 24.71
N ALA A 4 5.93 6.76 23.48
CA ALA A 4 5.98 7.75 22.42
C ALA A 4 4.65 7.89 21.65
N GLY A 5 3.66 7.04 21.92
CA GLY A 5 2.38 7.05 21.22
C GLY A 5 2.49 6.75 19.71
N ALA A 6 3.48 5.96 19.30
CA ALA A 6 3.67 5.62 17.90
C ALA A 6 2.48 4.81 17.38
N LEU A 7 1.87 5.28 16.29
CA LEU A 7 0.71 4.65 15.64
C LEU A 7 1.09 3.78 14.45
N GLY A 8 2.36 3.75 14.06
CA GLY A 8 2.82 2.97 12.93
C GLY A 8 4.23 2.43 13.14
N VAL A 9 4.46 1.21 12.68
CA VAL A 9 5.78 0.58 12.57
C VAL A 9 5.91 -0.08 11.21
N MET A 10 7.13 -0.25 10.76
CA MET A 10 7.43 -1.01 9.55
C MET A 10 8.26 -2.23 9.93
N SER A 11 7.88 -3.38 9.42
CA SER A 11 8.71 -4.57 9.49
C SER A 11 9.78 -4.53 8.39
N THR A 12 10.74 -5.41 8.47
CA THR A 12 11.84 -5.47 7.49
C THR A 12 11.61 -6.52 6.42
N TYR A 13 12.19 -6.30 5.24
CA TYR A 13 12.25 -7.28 4.15
C TYR A 13 13.10 -8.51 4.54
N ASN A 14 14.08 -8.31 5.42
CA ASN A 14 15.05 -9.32 5.76
C ASN A 14 14.48 -10.47 6.61
N ARG A 15 15.26 -11.52 6.75
CA ARG A 15 15.00 -12.60 7.67
C ARG A 15 15.62 -12.32 9.03
N VAL A 16 14.95 -12.79 10.08
CA VAL A 16 15.48 -12.89 11.43
C VAL A 16 15.76 -14.37 11.70
N GLY A 17 17.03 -14.73 11.69
CA GLY A 17 17.41 -16.14 11.61
C GLY A 17 17.00 -16.75 10.27
N CYS A 18 16.22 -17.82 10.30
CA CYS A 18 15.72 -18.50 9.10
C CYS A 18 14.28 -18.06 8.71
N THR A 19 13.63 -17.23 9.52
CA THR A 19 12.23 -16.82 9.32
C THR A 19 12.17 -15.41 8.75
N GLN A 20 11.34 -15.21 7.73
CA GLN A 20 11.06 -13.86 7.20
C GLN A 20 10.39 -13.02 8.31
N SER A 21 10.79 -11.75 8.44
CA SER A 21 10.41 -10.94 9.59
C SER A 21 8.89 -10.82 9.78
N ASN A 22 8.11 -10.71 8.70
CA ASN A 22 6.66 -10.63 8.77
C ASN A 22 6.00 -11.94 9.24
N ALA A 23 6.65 -13.07 9.02
CA ALA A 23 6.21 -14.37 9.48
C ALA A 23 6.80 -14.75 10.85
N HIS A 24 7.51 -13.84 11.51
CA HIS A 24 8.18 -14.13 12.77
C HIS A 24 7.26 -13.87 13.97
N GLU A 25 6.47 -14.87 14.36
CA GLU A 25 5.51 -14.82 15.47
C GLU A 25 6.13 -14.28 16.76
N GLY A 26 7.31 -14.79 17.15
CA GLY A 26 7.98 -14.37 18.39
C GLY A 26 8.26 -12.87 18.44
N LEU A 27 8.65 -12.29 17.30
CA LEU A 27 8.98 -10.87 17.22
C LEU A 27 7.72 -10.00 17.15
N LEU A 28 6.79 -10.35 16.27
CA LEU A 28 5.66 -9.49 15.96
C LEU A 28 4.48 -9.74 16.91
N LEU A 29 4.03 -10.97 17.02
CA LEU A 29 2.87 -11.25 17.84
C LEU A 29 3.22 -11.23 19.35
N ASN A 30 4.32 -11.91 19.74
CA ASN A 30 4.61 -12.06 21.16
C ASN A 30 5.27 -10.82 21.77
N ILE A 31 6.29 -10.26 21.13
CA ILE A 31 6.97 -9.06 21.65
C ILE A 31 6.18 -7.80 21.31
N LEU A 32 5.99 -7.48 20.02
CA LEU A 32 5.42 -6.20 19.60
C LEU A 32 3.97 -6.04 20.08
N HIS A 33 3.11 -7.00 19.78
CA HIS A 33 1.68 -6.87 20.09
C HIS A 33 1.34 -7.25 21.53
N LYS A 34 1.86 -8.39 22.06
CA LYS A 34 1.47 -8.87 23.38
C LYS A 34 2.28 -8.22 24.51
N GLU A 35 3.61 -8.21 24.42
CA GLU A 35 4.46 -7.68 25.48
C GLU A 35 4.47 -6.15 25.51
N TRP A 36 4.64 -5.51 24.34
CA TRP A 36 4.68 -4.05 24.23
C TRP A 36 3.30 -3.40 24.02
N GLY A 37 2.25 -4.18 23.87
CA GLY A 37 0.89 -3.67 23.74
C GLY A 37 0.62 -2.84 22.48
N PHE A 38 1.44 -2.95 21.43
CA PHE A 38 1.30 -2.18 20.22
C PHE A 38 -0.02 -2.52 19.49
N LYS A 39 -0.82 -1.50 19.18
CA LYS A 39 -2.15 -1.61 18.54
C LYS A 39 -2.25 -0.82 17.24
N GLY A 40 -1.14 -0.25 16.77
CA GLY A 40 -1.12 0.60 15.60
C GLY A 40 -1.02 -0.16 14.27
N LEU A 41 -0.78 0.60 13.21
CA LEU A 41 -0.51 0.07 11.88
C LEU A 41 0.86 -0.59 11.83
N MET A 42 0.92 -1.78 11.25
CA MET A 42 2.17 -2.40 10.87
C MET A 42 2.21 -2.62 9.37
N SER A 43 3.12 -1.91 8.70
CA SER A 43 3.40 -2.13 7.29
C SER A 43 4.53 -3.13 7.13
N GLU A 44 4.37 -4.05 6.21
CA GLU A 44 5.53 -4.81 5.74
C GLU A 44 6.29 -4.00 4.68
N ASP A 45 7.51 -4.45 4.39
CA ASP A 45 8.29 -3.99 3.24
C ASP A 45 7.72 -4.62 1.95
N PHE A 46 8.41 -4.46 0.84
CA PHE A 46 7.92 -4.90 -0.46
C PHE A 46 7.55 -6.39 -0.51
N ILE A 47 6.34 -6.67 -0.98
CA ILE A 47 5.90 -8.02 -1.33
C ILE A 47 6.08 -8.24 -2.83
N GLN A 48 7.11 -8.97 -3.21
CA GLN A 48 7.41 -9.21 -4.63
C GLN A 48 7.25 -10.68 -5.02
N ASP A 49 7.58 -11.57 -4.11
CA ASP A 49 7.62 -13.01 -4.36
C ASP A 49 6.77 -13.76 -3.33
N PRO A 50 5.70 -14.45 -3.76
CA PRO A 50 4.86 -15.26 -2.87
C PRO A 50 5.60 -16.44 -2.21
N ASN A 51 6.74 -16.87 -2.76
CA ASN A 51 7.56 -17.89 -2.12
C ASN A 51 8.45 -17.35 -1.00
N TYR A 52 8.66 -16.02 -0.99
CA TYR A 52 9.45 -15.36 0.04
C TYR A 52 8.57 -14.73 1.11
N THR A 53 7.48 -14.07 0.71
CA THR A 53 6.55 -13.38 1.60
C THR A 53 5.34 -14.27 1.89
N VAL A 54 5.22 -14.69 3.13
CA VAL A 54 4.14 -15.58 3.59
C VAL A 54 3.02 -14.72 4.17
N LEU A 55 2.11 -14.24 3.31
CA LEU A 55 1.06 -13.29 3.69
C LEU A 55 0.11 -13.80 4.77
N LYS A 56 -0.19 -15.08 4.82
CA LYS A 56 -1.10 -15.65 5.81
C LYS A 56 -0.49 -15.55 7.22
N GLU A 57 0.76 -15.91 7.37
CA GLU A 57 1.51 -15.78 8.61
C GLU A 57 1.74 -14.30 8.98
N ALA A 58 1.96 -13.45 7.98
CA ALA A 58 2.08 -12.01 8.22
C ALA A 58 0.78 -11.43 8.82
N VAL A 59 -0.37 -11.76 8.25
CA VAL A 59 -1.68 -11.33 8.76
C VAL A 59 -1.93 -11.90 10.16
N HIS A 60 -1.62 -13.17 10.40
CA HIS A 60 -1.70 -13.79 11.73
C HIS A 60 -0.85 -13.06 12.77
N ASN A 61 0.33 -12.58 12.39
CA ASN A 61 1.24 -11.84 13.24
C ASN A 61 0.88 -10.34 13.38
N GLY A 62 -0.25 -9.91 12.83
CA GLY A 62 -0.76 -8.55 12.98
C GLY A 62 -0.23 -7.53 11.97
N VAL A 63 0.36 -7.98 10.86
CA VAL A 63 0.68 -7.07 9.74
C VAL A 63 -0.60 -6.53 9.15
N THR A 64 -0.74 -5.20 9.11
CA THR A 64 -1.98 -4.53 8.73
C THR A 64 -1.98 -4.00 7.31
N MET A 65 -0.80 -3.82 6.73
CA MET A 65 -0.64 -3.25 5.39
C MET A 65 0.47 -3.98 4.64
N THR A 66 0.21 -4.26 3.37
CA THR A 66 1.21 -4.78 2.44
C THR A 66 1.72 -3.65 1.54
N CYS A 67 3.03 -3.61 1.33
CA CYS A 67 3.64 -2.69 0.39
C CYS A 67 3.90 -3.40 -0.94
N ASN A 68 3.00 -3.20 -1.91
CA ASN A 68 3.17 -3.77 -3.24
C ASN A 68 3.87 -2.77 -4.16
N THR A 69 5.00 -3.16 -4.74
CA THR A 69 5.72 -2.36 -5.71
C THR A 69 5.21 -2.63 -7.12
N GLY A 70 4.45 -1.70 -7.63
CA GLY A 70 4.26 -1.53 -9.07
C GLY A 70 2.96 -2.00 -9.68
N ASP A 71 2.25 -2.95 -9.11
CA ASP A 71 0.95 -3.38 -9.62
C ASP A 71 -0.16 -3.00 -8.65
N ASN A 72 -0.74 -1.81 -8.85
CA ASN A 72 -1.98 -1.43 -8.17
C ASN A 72 -3.21 -2.15 -8.77
N ASN A 73 -2.99 -3.14 -9.61
CA ASN A 73 -4.03 -3.92 -10.22
C ASN A 73 -4.33 -5.15 -9.35
N ILE A 74 -5.53 -5.19 -8.82
CA ILE A 74 -6.06 -6.31 -8.03
C ILE A 74 -5.90 -7.66 -8.77
N GLU A 75 -6.05 -7.68 -10.09
CA GLU A 75 -5.91 -8.90 -10.90
C GLU A 75 -4.48 -9.44 -10.87
N ALA A 76 -3.48 -8.56 -11.01
CA ALA A 76 -2.08 -8.96 -10.95
C ALA A 76 -1.67 -9.44 -9.56
N VAL A 77 -2.19 -8.81 -8.51
CA VAL A 77 -1.99 -9.24 -7.12
C VAL A 77 -2.65 -10.60 -6.89
N SER A 78 -3.89 -10.77 -7.30
CA SER A 78 -4.63 -12.04 -7.15
C SER A 78 -3.99 -13.19 -7.92
N ALA A 79 -3.38 -12.92 -9.08
CA ALA A 79 -2.64 -13.92 -9.85
C ALA A 79 -1.39 -14.42 -9.11
N LYS A 80 -0.71 -13.55 -8.36
CA LYS A 80 0.46 -13.93 -7.55
C LYS A 80 0.07 -14.69 -6.27
N TRP A 81 -1.08 -14.33 -5.68
CA TRP A 81 -1.60 -14.93 -4.44
C TRP A 81 -3.01 -15.49 -4.64
N PRO A 82 -3.16 -16.62 -5.35
CA PRO A 82 -4.47 -17.16 -5.73
C PRO A 82 -5.33 -17.62 -4.54
N TYR A 83 -4.73 -17.77 -3.36
CA TYR A 83 -5.47 -18.10 -2.15
C TYR A 83 -6.34 -16.93 -1.65
N TRP A 84 -5.97 -15.69 -1.93
CA TRP A 84 -6.62 -14.47 -1.42
C TRP A 84 -7.87 -14.10 -2.22
N THR A 85 -8.84 -15.00 -2.24
CA THR A 85 -10.18 -14.76 -2.77
C THR A 85 -11.20 -14.71 -1.65
N VAL A 86 -12.30 -14.01 -1.86
CA VAL A 86 -13.38 -13.93 -0.87
C VAL A 86 -13.88 -15.32 -0.49
N GLU A 87 -13.97 -16.22 -1.45
CA GLU A 87 -14.41 -17.60 -1.25
C GLU A 87 -13.47 -18.37 -0.33
N ASN A 88 -12.19 -18.41 -0.63
CA ASN A 88 -11.19 -19.13 0.18
C ASN A 88 -11.07 -18.52 1.59
N VAL A 89 -11.00 -17.19 1.68
CA VAL A 89 -10.88 -16.50 2.96
C VAL A 89 -12.12 -16.71 3.83
N SER A 90 -13.31 -16.72 3.25
CA SER A 90 -14.55 -16.91 4.02
C SER A 90 -14.69 -18.33 4.63
N GLN A 91 -13.98 -19.30 4.09
CA GLN A 91 -13.95 -20.68 4.59
C GLN A 91 -12.84 -20.93 5.63
N ASP A 92 -11.92 -20.00 5.79
CA ASP A 92 -10.82 -20.09 6.75
C ASP A 92 -11.15 -19.30 8.01
N GLU A 93 -11.70 -19.95 9.03
CA GLU A 93 -12.11 -19.29 10.28
C GLU A 93 -10.95 -18.61 11.00
N THR A 94 -9.77 -19.19 10.98
CA THR A 94 -8.58 -18.61 11.61
C THR A 94 -8.19 -17.33 10.91
N LEU A 95 -8.08 -17.36 9.59
CA LEU A 95 -7.74 -16.18 8.79
C LEU A 95 -8.79 -15.07 8.93
N LEU A 96 -10.09 -15.42 9.05
CA LEU A 96 -11.14 -14.44 9.32
C LEU A 96 -10.97 -13.76 10.68
N GLN A 97 -10.56 -14.47 11.72
CA GLN A 97 -10.27 -13.87 13.03
C GLN A 97 -9.05 -12.97 12.97
N ASP A 98 -7.99 -13.41 12.29
CA ASP A 98 -6.78 -12.62 12.09
C ASP A 98 -7.07 -11.33 11.32
N LEU A 99 -7.86 -11.39 10.24
CA LEU A 99 -8.28 -10.22 9.49
C LEU A 99 -9.14 -9.25 10.32
N LYS A 100 -10.02 -9.74 11.17
CA LYS A 100 -10.76 -8.88 12.12
C LYS A 100 -9.81 -8.16 13.08
N GLN A 101 -8.81 -8.86 13.58
CA GLN A 101 -7.79 -8.26 14.46
C GLN A 101 -6.97 -7.20 13.72
N VAL A 102 -6.55 -7.48 12.49
CA VAL A 102 -5.87 -6.51 11.61
C VAL A 102 -6.72 -5.27 11.38
N MET A 103 -8.01 -5.43 11.11
CA MET A 103 -8.94 -4.30 10.97
C MET A 103 -9.09 -3.49 12.27
N LEU A 104 -9.04 -4.13 13.43
CA LEU A 104 -9.04 -3.42 14.71
C LEU A 104 -7.81 -2.55 14.88
N TYR A 105 -6.63 -3.04 14.51
CA TYR A 105 -5.39 -2.25 14.55
C TYR A 105 -5.43 -1.07 13.57
N GLN A 106 -5.94 -1.28 12.36
CA GLN A 106 -6.11 -0.20 11.38
C GLN A 106 -7.07 0.88 11.91
N ASN A 107 -8.21 0.48 12.43
CA ASN A 107 -9.21 1.41 12.99
C ASN A 107 -8.69 2.13 14.22
N TYR A 108 -7.93 1.45 15.08
CA TYR A 108 -7.29 2.08 16.23
C TYR A 108 -6.30 3.17 15.81
N ALA A 109 -5.43 2.87 14.86
CA ALA A 109 -4.47 3.84 14.35
C ALA A 109 -5.16 5.04 13.67
N LEU A 110 -6.19 4.77 12.88
CA LEU A 110 -6.98 5.81 12.22
C LEU A 110 -7.69 6.72 13.26
N ALA A 111 -8.35 6.13 14.24
CA ALA A 111 -9.09 6.86 15.27
C ALA A 111 -8.20 7.73 16.17
N ASN A 112 -6.93 7.35 16.35
CA ASN A 112 -5.96 8.07 17.16
C ASN A 112 -5.01 8.96 16.32
N SER A 113 -5.24 9.06 15.01
CA SER A 113 -4.46 9.90 14.10
C SER A 113 -5.15 11.24 13.81
N ASN A 114 -4.38 12.20 13.32
CA ASN A 114 -4.93 13.49 12.87
C ASN A 114 -5.86 13.35 11.65
N ALA A 115 -5.91 12.19 11.00
CA ALA A 115 -6.82 11.93 9.90
C ALA A 115 -8.30 12.02 10.31
N MET A 116 -8.59 11.81 11.61
CA MET A 116 -9.95 11.92 12.15
C MET A 116 -10.27 13.30 12.74
N ASP A 117 -9.30 14.23 12.75
CA ASP A 117 -9.52 15.60 13.24
C ASP A 117 -10.56 16.32 12.39
N GLY A 118 -11.63 16.76 13.06
CA GLY A 118 -12.75 17.43 12.40
C GLY A 118 -13.69 16.52 11.60
N MET A 119 -13.45 15.22 11.57
CA MET A 119 -14.35 14.27 10.93
C MET A 119 -15.48 13.85 11.86
N SER A 120 -16.68 13.75 11.29
CA SER A 120 -17.91 13.26 11.95
C SER A 120 -18.68 12.37 10.98
N THR A 121 -19.75 11.76 11.46
CA THR A 121 -20.67 10.97 10.61
C THR A 121 -21.36 11.80 9.52
N SER A 122 -21.34 13.13 9.64
CA SER A 122 -21.87 14.07 8.66
C SER A 122 -20.81 14.65 7.72
N THR A 123 -19.55 14.26 7.89
CA THR A 123 -18.47 14.74 7.02
C THR A 123 -18.62 14.16 5.62
N HIS A 124 -18.65 15.06 4.64
CA HIS A 124 -18.68 14.71 3.22
C HIS A 124 -17.33 14.98 2.59
N ILE A 125 -16.80 14.00 1.89
CA ILE A 125 -15.49 14.11 1.21
C ILE A 125 -15.75 14.47 -0.25
N GLU A 126 -15.34 15.66 -0.67
CA GLU A 126 -15.40 16.10 -2.05
C GLU A 126 -14.01 16.14 -2.68
N LYS A 127 -13.92 15.65 -3.91
CA LYS A 127 -12.69 15.77 -4.70
C LYS A 127 -12.60 17.21 -5.23
N VAL A 128 -11.67 17.98 -4.71
CA VAL A 128 -11.41 19.35 -5.19
C VAL A 128 -10.22 19.35 -6.15
N ASN A 129 -10.42 19.92 -7.34
CA ASN A 129 -9.30 20.17 -8.24
C ASN A 129 -8.48 21.33 -7.70
N THR A 130 -7.23 21.07 -7.41
CA THR A 130 -6.31 22.06 -6.89
C THR A 130 -5.67 22.87 -8.03
N TRP A 131 -5.05 24.01 -7.69
CA TRP A 131 -4.37 24.84 -8.68
C TRP A 131 -3.25 24.09 -9.42
N TYR A 132 -2.57 23.17 -8.74
CA TYR A 132 -1.50 22.38 -9.34
C TYR A 132 -2.03 21.28 -10.27
N ASP A 133 -3.24 20.76 -10.07
CA ASP A 133 -3.87 19.83 -11.02
C ASP A 133 -4.08 20.53 -12.38
N ASN A 134 -4.56 21.77 -12.35
CA ASN A 134 -4.73 22.60 -13.54
C ASN A 134 -3.39 22.97 -14.18
N LEU A 135 -2.37 23.27 -13.37
CA LEU A 135 -1.01 23.54 -13.85
C LEU A 135 -0.42 22.31 -14.55
N VAL A 136 -0.52 21.14 -13.93
CA VAL A 136 -0.03 19.88 -14.52
C VAL A 136 -0.76 19.54 -15.83
N LEU A 137 -2.07 19.76 -15.87
CA LEU A 137 -2.85 19.59 -17.11
C LEU A 137 -2.38 20.55 -18.22
N GLY A 138 -2.17 21.82 -17.89
CA GLY A 138 -1.66 22.83 -18.82
C GLY A 138 -0.26 22.48 -19.34
N LEU A 139 0.64 22.04 -18.47
CA LEU A 139 1.99 21.60 -18.86
C LEU A 139 1.95 20.37 -19.76
N ARG A 140 1.12 19.36 -19.46
CA ARG A 140 0.94 18.19 -20.32
C ARG A 140 0.43 18.55 -21.71
N ALA A 141 -0.56 19.44 -21.79
CA ALA A 141 -1.07 19.92 -23.07
C ALA A 141 0.00 20.72 -23.84
N GLY A 142 0.71 21.63 -23.20
CA GLY A 142 1.79 22.41 -23.80
C GLY A 142 2.94 21.56 -24.34
N PHE A 143 3.43 20.62 -23.56
CA PHE A 143 4.46 19.67 -24.01
C PHE A 143 3.97 18.74 -25.12
N GLY A 144 2.71 18.33 -25.08
CA GLY A 144 2.09 17.54 -26.16
C GLY A 144 2.08 18.31 -27.48
N ILE A 145 1.64 19.57 -27.47
CA ILE A 145 1.63 20.43 -28.67
C ILE A 145 3.06 20.64 -29.19
N LEU A 146 4.00 20.95 -28.29
CA LEU A 146 5.40 21.16 -28.68
C LEU A 146 5.99 19.91 -29.33
N THR A 147 5.71 18.73 -28.78
CA THR A 147 6.16 17.45 -29.36
C THR A 147 5.63 17.27 -30.78
N VAL A 148 4.34 17.51 -31.01
CA VAL A 148 3.74 17.41 -32.34
C VAL A 148 4.37 18.41 -33.32
N LEU A 149 4.61 19.64 -32.91
CA LEU A 149 5.28 20.65 -33.72
C LEU A 149 6.72 20.23 -34.07
N CYS A 150 7.48 19.71 -33.12
CA CYS A 150 8.84 19.22 -33.36
C CYS A 150 8.85 18.06 -34.40
N ILE A 151 7.92 17.11 -34.26
CA ILE A 151 7.79 16.02 -35.24
C ILE A 151 7.43 16.54 -36.60
N ALA A 152 6.46 17.46 -36.70
CA ALA A 152 6.07 18.07 -37.97
C ALA A 152 7.23 18.80 -38.65
N MET A 153 7.98 19.62 -37.92
CA MET A 153 9.20 20.30 -38.41
C MET A 153 10.27 19.32 -38.89
N TYR A 154 10.50 18.25 -38.13
CA TYR A 154 11.45 17.21 -38.50
C TYR A 154 11.04 16.54 -39.83
N LEU A 155 9.79 16.13 -39.98
CA LEU A 155 9.28 15.51 -41.20
C LEU A 155 9.32 16.45 -42.44
N LEU A 156 9.00 17.73 -42.23
CA LEU A 156 9.11 18.74 -43.29
C LEU A 156 10.58 19.00 -43.70
N GLY A 157 11.49 18.98 -42.74
CA GLY A 157 12.92 19.11 -43.00
C GLY A 157 13.51 17.92 -43.78
N MET A 158 12.99 16.71 -43.53
CA MET A 158 13.40 15.52 -44.31
C MET A 158 12.93 15.62 -45.77
N LYS A 159 11.67 16.00 -46.02
CA LYS A 159 11.16 16.18 -47.38
C LYS A 159 11.94 17.20 -48.19
N LYS A 160 12.50 18.24 -47.55
CA LYS A 160 13.27 19.28 -48.26
C LYS A 160 14.68 18.82 -48.63
N LYS A 161 15.21 17.74 -48.03
CA LYS A 161 16.52 17.17 -48.40
C LYS A 161 16.45 16.15 -49.53
N GLU A 162 15.26 15.66 -49.87
CA GLU A 162 15.03 14.70 -50.94
C GLU A 162 14.68 15.37 -52.32
N GLN A 163 14.52 16.69 -52.33
CA GLN A 163 14.40 17.54 -53.52
C GLN A 163 15.72 18.25 -53.86
#